data_930253cad64bd93c5b9a1dcecf02e36b
#
_entry.id   930253cad64bd93c5b9a1dcecf02e36b
#
_cell.length_a   1.000
_cell.length_b   1.000
_cell.length_c   1.000
_cell.angle_alpha   90.00
_cell.angle_beta   90.00
_cell.angle_gamma   90.00
#
_symmetry.space_group_name_H-M   'P 1'
#
loop_
_entity.id
_entity.type
_entity.pdbx_description
1 polymer ?
#
loop_
_entity_poly.entity_id
_entity_poly.type
_entity_poly.pdbx_seq_one_letter_code
_entity_poly.pdbx_strand_id
1 'polypeptide(L)'
;MLCGVHTKSKFSQLKSLAQWNGRDSKPAPVLDALTTRQKLSAEVARLRSVLTQIVATGPAFGHVVALGDFNDGPFADVMEAEFLIGNILDELVGSFLEPNTYFKHAMEPERLSSASTTRFRDPLKGGQFVEELIDHILLSPGIWSGAGRFRLRPNSCVVESVAWDANVEIAQSEKRQNRPSDHKPVSVVIEWDG
;
A
#
# COMPACT_ATOMS: atom_id res chain seq x y z
N MET A 1 8.22 -14.57 9.57
CA MET A 1 7.63 -13.52 10.44
C MET A 1 6.51 -12.84 9.67
N LEU A 2 5.39 -12.54 10.33
CA LEU A 2 4.34 -11.67 9.79
C LEU A 2 4.48 -10.29 10.42
N CYS A 3 4.47 -9.25 9.60
CA CYS A 3 4.53 -7.85 10.01
C CYS A 3 3.26 -7.14 9.53
N GLY A 4 2.31 -6.92 10.43
CA GLY A 4 1.12 -6.12 10.15
C GLY A 4 1.45 -4.64 10.08
N VAL A 5 0.98 -3.95 9.05
CA VAL A 5 1.27 -2.54 8.77
C VAL A 5 -0.03 -1.75 8.67
N HIS A 6 -0.04 -0.58 9.30
CA HIS A 6 -1.07 0.43 9.07
C HIS A 6 -0.40 1.79 9.20
N THR A 7 -0.10 2.40 8.07
CA THR A 7 0.62 3.66 8.02
C THR A 7 -0.32 4.87 8.15
N LYS A 8 0.27 6.04 8.30
CA LYS A 8 -0.46 7.30 8.36
C LYS A 8 -1.24 7.54 7.06
N SER A 9 -2.53 7.82 7.19
CA SER A 9 -3.37 8.22 6.05
C SER A 9 -2.87 9.50 5.39
N LYS A 10 -3.00 9.59 4.06
CA LYS A 10 -2.75 10.80 3.26
C LYS A 10 -3.83 11.89 3.44
N PHE A 11 -4.87 11.69 4.23
CA PHE A 11 -5.91 12.68 4.46
C PHE A 11 -5.35 13.98 5.04
N SER A 12 -5.75 15.12 4.43
CA SER A 12 -5.27 16.45 4.74
C SER A 12 -6.39 17.48 4.63
N GLN A 13 -6.05 18.76 4.78
CA GLN A 13 -6.98 19.89 4.54
C GLN A 13 -7.18 20.21 3.06
N LEU A 14 -6.45 19.58 2.16
CA LEU A 14 -6.65 19.71 0.72
C LEU A 14 -7.91 18.95 0.31
N LYS A 15 -9.01 19.67 0.05
CA LYS A 15 -10.35 19.11 -0.17
C LYS A 15 -10.91 19.36 -1.57
N SER A 16 -10.20 20.10 -2.43
CA SER A 16 -10.71 20.42 -3.76
C SER A 16 -9.61 20.78 -4.76
N LEU A 17 -9.92 20.57 -6.03
CA LEU A 17 -9.08 21.03 -7.15
C LEU A 17 -8.91 22.56 -7.15
N ALA A 18 -9.91 23.32 -6.67
CA ALA A 18 -9.78 24.78 -6.55
C ALA A 18 -8.70 25.19 -5.54
N GLN A 19 -8.56 24.47 -4.42
CA GLN A 19 -7.48 24.70 -3.47
C GLN A 19 -6.11 24.35 -4.09
N TRP A 20 -6.05 23.27 -4.86
CA TRP A 20 -4.85 22.87 -5.58
C TRP A 20 -4.42 23.95 -6.61
N ASN A 21 -5.35 24.39 -7.45
CA ASN A 21 -5.09 25.41 -8.48
C ASN A 21 -4.77 26.80 -7.88
N GLY A 22 -5.28 27.09 -6.69
CA GLY A 22 -5.04 28.36 -5.98
C GLY A 22 -3.81 28.33 -5.05
N ARG A 23 -2.96 27.29 -5.08
CA ARG A 23 -1.86 27.07 -4.13
C ARG A 23 -0.83 28.21 -4.05
N ASP A 24 -0.60 28.92 -5.16
CA ASP A 24 0.38 30.00 -5.19
C ASP A 24 -0.07 31.21 -4.31
N SER A 25 -1.37 31.45 -4.24
CA SER A 25 -1.96 32.51 -3.43
C SER A 25 -2.42 32.08 -2.04
N LYS A 26 -2.77 30.80 -1.88
CA LYS A 26 -3.27 30.19 -0.63
C LYS A 26 -2.63 28.81 -0.41
N PRO A 27 -1.36 28.75 -0.01
CA PRO A 27 -0.60 27.50 0.04
C PRO A 27 -0.99 26.57 1.21
N ALA A 28 -1.65 27.06 2.24
CA ALA A 28 -1.86 26.31 3.48
C ALA A 28 -2.44 24.89 3.32
N PRO A 29 -3.48 24.64 2.49
CA PRO A 29 -4.00 23.28 2.32
C PRO A 29 -3.01 22.33 1.65
N VAL A 30 -2.19 22.82 0.73
CA VAL A 30 -1.16 22.01 0.05
C VAL A 30 0.01 21.74 0.98
N LEU A 31 0.44 22.74 1.77
CA LEU A 31 1.49 22.55 2.79
C LEU A 31 1.07 21.54 3.86
N ASP A 32 -0.21 21.53 4.26
CA ASP A 32 -0.74 20.50 5.17
C ASP A 32 -0.67 19.11 4.55
N ALA A 33 -1.05 18.98 3.28
CA ALA A 33 -0.96 17.72 2.56
C ALA A 33 0.49 17.25 2.40
N LEU A 34 1.43 18.15 2.10
CA LEU A 34 2.87 17.82 2.07
C LEU A 34 3.39 17.38 3.43
N THR A 35 3.00 18.06 4.50
CA THR A 35 3.39 17.68 5.87
C THR A 35 2.86 16.28 6.23
N THR A 36 1.64 15.95 5.79
CA THR A 36 1.07 14.62 6.00
C THR A 36 1.86 13.55 5.27
N ARG A 37 2.27 13.81 4.02
CA ARG A 37 3.11 12.89 3.23
C ARG A 37 4.52 12.74 3.83
N GLN A 38 5.13 13.80 4.31
CA GLN A 38 6.43 13.73 5.00
C GLN A 38 6.38 12.81 6.23
N LYS A 39 5.28 12.86 7.01
CA LYS A 39 5.08 11.95 8.14
C LYS A 39 4.95 10.50 7.67
N LEU A 40 4.17 10.26 6.61
CA LEU A 40 4.02 8.95 6.00
C LEU A 40 5.37 8.41 5.51
N SER A 41 6.15 9.19 4.77
CA SER A 41 7.49 8.81 4.31
C SER A 41 8.43 8.48 5.46
N ALA A 42 8.37 9.26 6.56
CA ALA A 42 9.19 8.98 7.75
C ALA A 42 8.81 7.65 8.45
N GLU A 43 7.52 7.31 8.51
CA GLU A 43 7.05 6.01 9.01
C GLU A 43 7.54 4.86 8.13
N VAL A 44 7.43 5.04 6.81
CA VAL A 44 7.85 4.05 5.81
C VAL A 44 9.35 3.82 5.82
N ALA A 45 10.16 4.88 5.88
CA ALA A 45 11.62 4.78 6.01
C ALA A 45 12.03 4.01 7.28
N ARG A 46 11.33 4.26 8.39
CA ARG A 46 11.54 3.52 9.63
C ARG A 46 11.15 2.05 9.50
N LEU A 47 9.99 1.75 8.89
CA LEU A 47 9.55 0.39 8.62
C LEU A 47 10.56 -0.33 7.71
N ARG A 48 11.01 0.32 6.63
CA ARG A 48 12.04 -0.21 5.74
C ARG A 48 13.31 -0.58 6.47
N SER A 49 13.80 0.31 7.35
CA SER A 49 14.99 0.05 8.17
C SER A 49 14.82 -1.20 9.05
N VAL A 50 13.66 -1.35 9.70
CA VAL A 50 13.36 -2.52 10.53
C VAL A 50 13.29 -3.79 9.69
N LEU A 51 12.59 -3.77 8.55
CA LEU A 51 12.47 -4.93 7.65
C LEU A 51 13.85 -5.35 7.11
N THR A 52 14.68 -4.38 6.71
CA THR A 52 16.06 -4.62 6.24
C THR A 52 16.89 -5.28 7.33
N GLN A 53 16.84 -4.77 8.56
CA GLN A 53 17.59 -5.35 9.69
C GLN A 53 17.14 -6.79 9.96
N ILE A 54 15.84 -7.06 9.98
CA ILE A 54 15.31 -8.41 10.23
C ILE A 54 15.78 -9.40 9.15
N VAL A 55 15.75 -9.01 7.89
CA VAL A 55 16.19 -9.87 6.78
C VAL A 55 17.69 -10.05 6.80
N ALA A 56 18.47 -9.01 7.11
CA ALA A 56 19.93 -9.06 7.15
C ALA A 56 20.49 -9.89 8.32
N THR A 57 19.79 -9.93 9.47
CA THR A 57 20.25 -10.63 10.68
C THR A 57 19.60 -12.00 10.88
N GLY A 58 18.57 -12.32 10.09
CA GLY A 58 17.87 -13.61 10.13
C GLY A 58 18.73 -14.75 9.59
N PRO A 59 18.31 -16.02 9.83
CA PRO A 59 18.90 -17.16 9.13
C PRO A 59 18.80 -16.90 7.62
N ALA A 60 19.80 -17.32 6.87
CA ALA A 60 19.96 -17.03 5.45
C ALA A 60 18.59 -17.01 4.73
N PHE A 61 18.21 -15.86 4.19
CA PHE A 61 16.88 -15.60 3.60
C PHE A 61 15.72 -15.48 4.62
N GLY A 62 15.76 -14.50 5.53
CA GLY A 62 14.67 -14.25 6.47
C GLY A 62 13.29 -14.26 5.79
N HIS A 63 12.37 -15.10 6.28
CA HIS A 63 11.02 -15.22 5.74
C HIS A 63 10.13 -14.16 6.40
N VAL A 64 9.94 -13.05 5.72
CA VAL A 64 9.14 -11.92 6.17
C VAL A 64 8.03 -11.62 5.19
N VAL A 65 6.83 -11.48 5.71
CA VAL A 65 5.67 -10.94 4.99
C VAL A 65 5.27 -9.66 5.69
N ALA A 66 5.35 -8.53 4.99
CA ALA A 66 4.79 -7.26 5.44
C ALA A 66 3.45 -7.03 4.72
N LEU A 67 2.37 -6.85 5.47
CA LEU A 67 1.02 -6.77 4.92
C LEU A 67 0.15 -5.80 5.69
N GLY A 68 -0.81 -5.19 4.99
CA GLY A 68 -1.80 -4.30 5.60
C GLY A 68 -2.13 -3.08 4.77
N ASP A 69 -2.71 -2.06 5.42
CA ASP A 69 -3.03 -0.78 4.84
C ASP A 69 -1.81 0.15 4.87
N PHE A 70 -1.24 0.40 3.69
CA PHE A 70 -0.11 1.30 3.53
C PHE A 70 -0.55 2.73 3.20
N ASN A 71 -1.84 2.97 3.04
CA ASN A 71 -2.44 4.26 2.72
C ASN A 71 -1.85 4.93 1.47
N ASP A 72 -1.27 4.14 0.57
CA ASP A 72 -0.67 4.57 -0.69
C ASP A 72 -0.83 3.50 -1.77
N GLY A 73 -0.95 3.94 -3.02
CA GLY A 73 -1.05 3.07 -4.18
C GLY A 73 0.31 2.75 -4.81
N PRO A 74 0.34 1.82 -5.79
CA PRO A 74 1.57 1.42 -6.46
C PRO A 74 2.08 2.45 -7.50
N PHE A 75 1.34 3.53 -7.72
CA PHE A 75 1.67 4.53 -8.73
C PHE A 75 1.67 5.92 -8.13
N ALA A 76 2.59 6.76 -8.62
CA ALA A 76 2.70 8.13 -8.17
C ALA A 76 1.41 8.94 -8.44
N ASP A 77 0.92 9.60 -7.42
CA ASP A 77 -0.19 10.54 -7.54
C ASP A 77 0.28 11.92 -8.04
N VAL A 78 -0.67 12.85 -8.23
CA VAL A 78 -0.36 14.19 -8.75
C VAL A 78 0.60 14.98 -7.85
N MET A 79 0.54 14.78 -6.52
CA MET A 79 1.44 15.49 -5.59
C MET A 79 2.84 14.88 -5.61
N GLU A 80 2.94 13.57 -5.69
CA GLU A 80 4.21 12.86 -5.80
C GLU A 80 4.94 13.27 -7.09
N ALA A 81 4.21 13.32 -8.21
CA ALA A 81 4.75 13.75 -9.49
C ALA A 81 5.15 15.25 -9.50
N GLU A 82 4.30 16.13 -8.97
CA GLU A 82 4.54 17.59 -8.98
C GLU A 82 5.69 18.00 -8.05
N PHE A 83 5.79 17.38 -6.87
CA PHE A 83 6.79 17.73 -5.85
C PHE A 83 7.96 16.74 -5.78
N LEU A 84 8.06 15.79 -6.72
CA LEU A 84 9.12 14.78 -6.76
C LEU A 84 9.27 14.01 -5.44
N ILE A 85 8.14 13.69 -4.81
CA ILE A 85 8.09 12.89 -3.59
C ILE A 85 8.14 11.41 -4.01
N GLY A 86 8.98 10.62 -3.34
CA GLY A 86 9.05 9.19 -3.59
C GLY A 86 7.74 8.47 -3.24
N ASN A 87 7.39 7.44 -4.02
CA ASN A 87 6.29 6.55 -3.70
C ASN A 87 6.68 5.63 -2.54
N ILE A 88 5.78 5.41 -1.59
CA ILE A 88 6.10 4.63 -0.39
C ILE A 88 6.31 3.14 -0.68
N LEU A 89 5.66 2.58 -1.69
CA LEU A 89 5.89 1.19 -2.06
C LEU A 89 7.28 0.99 -2.63
N ASP A 90 7.75 1.90 -3.48
CA ASP A 90 9.11 1.85 -4.02
C ASP A 90 10.15 1.92 -2.90
N GLU A 91 9.91 2.77 -1.90
CA GLU A 91 10.78 2.86 -0.73
C GLU A 91 10.79 1.56 0.08
N LEU A 92 9.63 0.95 0.34
CA LEU A 92 9.53 -0.30 1.09
C LEU A 92 10.10 -1.49 0.35
N VAL A 93 9.90 -1.57 -0.95
CA VAL A 93 10.48 -2.60 -1.82
C VAL A 93 12.01 -2.54 -1.79
N GLY A 94 12.57 -1.33 -1.80
CA GLY A 94 14.01 -1.10 -1.73
C GLY A 94 14.72 -1.23 -3.06
N SER A 95 16.05 -1.30 -3.01
CA SER A 95 16.88 -1.33 -4.22
C SER A 95 17.02 -2.75 -4.79
N PHE A 96 16.74 -2.92 -6.07
CA PHE A 96 17.03 -4.17 -6.79
C PHE A 96 18.53 -4.48 -6.87
N LEU A 97 19.39 -3.51 -6.61
CA LEU A 97 20.85 -3.69 -6.51
C LEU A 97 21.26 -4.35 -5.18
N GLU A 98 20.33 -4.43 -4.23
CA GLU A 98 20.51 -5.09 -2.94
C GLU A 98 19.59 -6.31 -2.82
N PRO A 99 19.78 -7.37 -3.61
CA PRO A 99 18.82 -8.47 -3.76
C PRO A 99 18.51 -9.20 -2.45
N ASN A 100 19.43 -9.19 -1.49
CA ASN A 100 19.25 -9.84 -0.18
C ASN A 100 18.25 -9.10 0.74
N THR A 101 17.95 -7.84 0.45
CA THR A 101 16.99 -7.03 1.20
C THR A 101 15.86 -6.47 0.33
N TYR A 102 15.83 -6.83 -0.95
CA TYR A 102 14.84 -6.39 -1.90
C TYR A 102 13.52 -7.14 -1.71
N PHE A 103 12.49 -6.45 -1.29
CA PHE A 103 11.14 -7.00 -1.19
C PHE A 103 10.43 -6.98 -2.55
N LYS A 104 9.48 -7.90 -2.75
CA LYS A 104 8.60 -7.88 -3.92
C LYS A 104 7.14 -7.87 -3.47
N HIS A 105 6.31 -7.19 -4.24
CA HIS A 105 4.87 -7.31 -4.08
C HIS A 105 4.43 -8.74 -4.41
N ALA A 106 3.51 -9.28 -3.60
CA ALA A 106 2.99 -10.64 -3.81
C ALA A 106 2.10 -10.75 -5.05
N MET A 107 1.46 -9.64 -5.45
CA MET A 107 0.65 -9.55 -6.66
C MET A 107 1.54 -9.31 -7.87
N GLU A 108 1.22 -9.98 -8.97
CA GLU A 108 1.95 -9.83 -10.24
C GLU A 108 1.82 -8.39 -10.79
N PRO A 109 2.88 -7.82 -11.40
CA PRO A 109 2.88 -6.43 -11.88
C PRO A 109 1.73 -6.09 -12.81
N GLU A 110 1.33 -7.01 -13.69
CA GLU A 110 0.25 -6.82 -14.66
C GLU A 110 -1.11 -6.62 -13.98
N ARG A 111 -1.27 -7.14 -12.77
CA ARG A 111 -2.51 -7.05 -11.98
C ARG A 111 -2.55 -5.82 -11.10
N LEU A 112 -1.40 -5.27 -10.72
CA LEU A 112 -1.33 -4.08 -9.85
C LEU A 112 -2.07 -2.88 -10.44
N SER A 113 -2.03 -2.70 -11.77
CA SER A 113 -2.66 -1.57 -12.46
C SER A 113 -4.20 -1.62 -12.48
N SER A 114 -4.78 -2.79 -12.26
CA SER A 114 -6.24 -3.01 -12.30
C SER A 114 -6.82 -3.41 -10.94
N ALA A 115 -5.99 -3.70 -9.96
CA ALA A 115 -6.44 -4.07 -8.62
C ALA A 115 -6.83 -2.84 -7.81
N SER A 116 -7.87 -2.98 -7.00
CA SER A 116 -8.28 -1.95 -6.04
C SER A 116 -8.80 -2.59 -4.77
N THR A 117 -8.38 -2.07 -3.63
CA THR A 117 -8.87 -2.50 -2.32
C THR A 117 -9.83 -1.49 -1.70
N THR A 118 -9.82 -0.25 -2.16
CA THR A 118 -10.71 0.78 -1.64
C THR A 118 -11.30 1.65 -2.72
N ARG A 119 -12.39 2.35 -2.39
CA ARG A 119 -13.05 3.34 -3.23
C ARG A 119 -13.36 4.58 -2.43
N PHE A 120 -12.81 5.70 -2.84
CA PHE A 120 -13.01 6.98 -2.16
C PHE A 120 -13.21 8.14 -3.14
N ARG A 121 -13.61 9.29 -2.60
CA ARG A 121 -13.74 10.52 -3.40
C ARG A 121 -12.40 11.26 -3.42
N ASP A 122 -11.84 11.43 -4.62
CA ASP A 122 -10.60 12.18 -4.79
C ASP A 122 -10.92 13.68 -4.96
N PRO A 123 -10.47 14.54 -4.02
CA PRO A 123 -10.70 15.97 -4.12
C PRO A 123 -9.98 16.59 -5.32
N LEU A 124 -8.87 16.03 -5.78
CA LEU A 124 -8.10 16.52 -6.91
C LEU A 124 -8.71 16.10 -8.25
N LYS A 125 -9.58 15.10 -8.26
CA LYS A 125 -10.40 14.71 -9.43
C LYS A 125 -11.83 15.23 -9.35
N GLY A 126 -12.02 16.41 -8.72
CA GLY A 126 -13.34 17.05 -8.62
C GLY A 126 -14.33 16.29 -7.73
N GLY A 127 -13.85 15.49 -6.78
CA GLY A 127 -14.68 14.66 -5.92
C GLY A 127 -15.30 13.43 -6.59
N GLN A 128 -14.78 13.03 -7.75
CA GLN A 128 -15.14 11.77 -8.39
C GLN A 128 -14.66 10.60 -7.56
N PHE A 129 -15.38 9.48 -7.64
CA PHE A 129 -14.90 8.24 -7.05
C PHE A 129 -13.70 7.70 -7.84
N VAL A 130 -12.66 7.36 -7.10
CA VAL A 130 -11.50 6.61 -7.58
C VAL A 130 -11.40 5.29 -6.84
N GLU A 131 -10.87 4.31 -7.51
CA GLU A 131 -10.52 3.01 -6.93
C GLU A 131 -9.00 2.92 -6.85
N GLU A 132 -8.47 2.49 -5.70
CA GLU A 132 -7.04 2.42 -5.45
C GLU A 132 -6.68 1.15 -4.67
N LEU A 133 -5.53 0.59 -4.97
CA LEU A 133 -4.92 -0.50 -4.22
C LEU A 133 -4.05 0.13 -3.14
N ILE A 134 -4.48 0.11 -1.88
CA ILE A 134 -3.72 0.65 -0.74
C ILE A 134 -3.38 -0.40 0.31
N ASP A 135 -3.98 -1.58 0.19
CA ASP A 135 -3.64 -2.75 1.01
C ASP A 135 -2.70 -3.64 0.23
N HIS A 136 -1.50 -3.85 0.76
CA HIS A 136 -0.44 -4.56 0.06
C HIS A 136 0.10 -5.74 0.86
N ILE A 137 0.71 -6.68 0.12
CA ILE A 137 1.47 -7.79 0.69
C ILE A 137 2.85 -7.79 0.03
N LEU A 138 3.88 -7.54 0.84
CA LEU A 138 5.27 -7.53 0.41
C LEU A 138 6.00 -8.74 1.00
N LEU A 139 6.80 -9.39 0.18
CA LEU A 139 7.51 -10.62 0.50
C LEU A 139 9.02 -10.41 0.47
N SER A 140 9.70 -10.92 1.49
CA SER A 140 11.17 -10.92 1.54
C SER A 140 11.79 -11.88 0.51
N PRO A 141 13.10 -11.72 0.20
CA PRO A 141 13.82 -12.56 -0.76
C PRO A 141 13.65 -14.06 -0.52
N GLY A 142 13.67 -14.52 0.71
CA GLY A 142 13.52 -15.94 1.04
C GLY A 142 12.19 -16.56 0.62
N ILE A 143 11.13 -15.74 0.48
CA ILE A 143 9.81 -16.21 0.06
C ILE A 143 9.63 -16.07 -1.45
N TRP A 144 9.89 -14.88 -2.01
CA TRP A 144 9.61 -14.65 -3.43
C TRP A 144 10.60 -15.34 -4.37
N SER A 145 11.84 -15.59 -3.93
CA SER A 145 12.82 -16.35 -4.74
C SER A 145 12.63 -17.86 -4.66
N GLY A 146 11.87 -18.34 -3.66
CA GLY A 146 11.72 -19.77 -3.38
C GLY A 146 12.99 -20.44 -2.82
N ALA A 147 13.98 -19.64 -2.38
CA ALA A 147 15.23 -20.16 -1.84
C ALA A 147 15.11 -20.66 -0.39
N GLY A 148 14.00 -20.36 0.28
CA GLY A 148 13.71 -20.74 1.65
C GLY A 148 12.70 -21.88 1.76
N ARG A 149 12.27 -22.18 3.00
CA ARG A 149 11.22 -23.17 3.29
C ARG A 149 9.81 -22.74 2.89
N PHE A 150 9.63 -21.45 2.64
CA PHE A 150 8.35 -20.88 2.23
C PHE A 150 8.51 -20.25 0.87
N ARG A 151 7.54 -20.47 -0.01
CA ARG A 151 7.53 -19.87 -1.34
C ARG A 151 6.15 -19.31 -1.69
N LEU A 152 6.14 -18.27 -2.47
CA LEU A 152 4.91 -17.73 -3.07
C LEU A 152 4.36 -18.72 -4.11
N ARG A 153 3.07 -19.10 -3.99
CA ARG A 153 2.38 -19.73 -5.11
C ARG A 153 2.14 -18.67 -6.18
N PRO A 154 2.63 -18.87 -7.41
CA PRO A 154 2.44 -17.92 -8.49
C PRO A 154 0.96 -17.59 -8.71
N ASN A 155 0.65 -16.32 -9.01
CA ASN A 155 -0.70 -15.81 -9.29
C ASN A 155 -1.73 -15.98 -8.16
N SER A 156 -1.29 -16.30 -6.94
CA SER A 156 -2.19 -16.52 -5.80
C SER A 156 -2.57 -15.27 -5.03
N CYS A 157 -1.88 -14.14 -5.26
CA CYS A 157 -2.23 -12.88 -4.60
C CYS A 157 -3.42 -12.24 -5.32
N VAL A 158 -4.55 -12.11 -4.61
CA VAL A 158 -5.81 -11.62 -5.17
C VAL A 158 -6.51 -10.68 -4.21
N VAL A 159 -7.26 -9.72 -4.76
CA VAL A 159 -8.26 -8.96 -4.02
C VAL A 159 -9.55 -9.76 -4.02
N GLU A 160 -10.08 -10.04 -2.83
CA GLU A 160 -11.28 -10.88 -2.62
C GLU A 160 -12.57 -10.09 -2.89
N SER A 161 -12.70 -9.55 -4.11
CA SER A 161 -13.83 -8.68 -4.49
C SER A 161 -15.17 -9.42 -4.40
N VAL A 162 -15.25 -10.69 -4.81
CA VAL A 162 -16.50 -11.47 -4.79
C VAL A 162 -17.05 -11.63 -3.37
N ALA A 163 -16.18 -11.96 -2.42
CA ALA A 163 -16.58 -12.11 -1.02
C ALA A 163 -17.00 -10.77 -0.41
N TRP A 164 -16.34 -9.67 -0.82
CA TRP A 164 -16.67 -8.34 -0.35
C TRP A 164 -17.99 -7.84 -0.98
N ASP A 165 -18.16 -7.97 -2.30
CA ASP A 165 -19.35 -7.54 -3.04
C ASP A 165 -20.62 -8.24 -2.54
N ALA A 166 -20.52 -9.53 -2.18
CA ALA A 166 -21.65 -10.28 -1.59
C ALA A 166 -22.16 -9.68 -0.27
N ASN A 167 -21.34 -8.88 0.44
CA ASN A 167 -21.72 -8.26 1.70
C ASN A 167 -22.03 -6.75 1.58
N VAL A 168 -21.73 -6.12 0.44
CA VAL A 168 -21.91 -4.66 0.24
C VAL A 168 -23.38 -4.27 0.15
N GLU A 169 -24.25 -5.09 -0.45
CA GLU A 169 -25.69 -4.79 -0.53
C GLU A 169 -26.31 -4.69 0.85
N ILE A 170 -25.88 -5.52 1.79
CA ILE A 170 -26.31 -5.45 3.20
C ILE A 170 -25.74 -4.17 3.84
N ALA A 171 -24.54 -3.76 3.46
CA ALA A 171 -23.82 -2.64 4.07
C ALA A 171 -24.33 -1.26 3.61
N GLN A 172 -24.93 -1.13 2.42
CA GLN A 172 -25.37 0.18 1.91
C GLN A 172 -26.54 0.79 2.67
N SER A 173 -27.37 -0.03 3.33
CA SER A 173 -28.52 0.42 4.14
C SER A 173 -28.17 0.74 5.58
N GLU A 174 -26.98 0.39 6.08
CA GLU A 174 -26.61 0.51 7.47
C GLU A 174 -25.70 1.71 7.76
N LYS A 175 -25.72 2.18 9.03
CA LYS A 175 -24.77 3.21 9.49
C LYS A 175 -23.35 2.70 9.33
N ARG A 176 -22.39 3.60 9.03
CA ARG A 176 -20.97 3.27 8.79
C ARG A 176 -20.37 2.34 9.86
N GLN A 177 -20.75 2.49 11.11
CA GLN A 177 -20.28 1.67 12.22
C GLN A 177 -20.74 0.20 12.18
N ASN A 178 -21.78 -0.10 11.41
CA ASN A 178 -22.34 -1.44 11.25
C ASN A 178 -21.93 -2.08 9.91
N ARG A 179 -21.17 -1.36 9.08
CA ARG A 179 -20.71 -1.86 7.79
C ARG A 179 -19.46 -2.71 7.97
N PRO A 180 -19.25 -3.74 7.13
CA PRO A 180 -17.93 -4.33 7.00
C PRO A 180 -16.93 -3.25 6.56
N SER A 181 -15.65 -3.57 6.60
CA SER A 181 -14.58 -2.66 6.16
C SER A 181 -14.91 -2.05 4.79
N ASP A 182 -14.56 -0.78 4.60
CA ASP A 182 -14.55 -0.12 3.28
C ASP A 182 -13.36 -0.57 2.40
N HIS A 183 -12.52 -1.45 2.94
CA HIS A 183 -11.43 -2.11 2.22
C HIS A 183 -11.83 -3.55 1.86
N LYS A 184 -11.49 -3.93 0.62
CA LYS A 184 -11.60 -5.31 0.15
C LYS A 184 -10.42 -6.12 0.72
N PRO A 185 -10.65 -7.35 1.20
CA PRO A 185 -9.56 -8.21 1.66
C PRO A 185 -8.58 -8.55 0.54
N VAL A 186 -7.30 -8.67 0.88
CA VAL A 186 -6.27 -9.21 -0.01
C VAL A 186 -5.77 -10.52 0.57
N SER A 187 -5.69 -11.54 -0.27
CA SER A 187 -5.19 -12.87 0.12
C SER A 187 -4.01 -13.31 -0.74
N VAL A 188 -3.18 -14.20 -0.19
CA VAL A 188 -2.06 -14.82 -0.87
C VAL A 188 -1.84 -16.23 -0.34
N VAL A 189 -1.40 -17.15 -1.19
CA VAL A 189 -1.01 -18.49 -0.78
C VAL A 189 0.51 -18.59 -0.72
N ILE A 190 1.01 -18.93 0.48
CA ILE A 190 2.42 -19.24 0.71
C ILE A 190 2.51 -20.73 1.02
N GLU A 191 3.27 -21.44 0.21
CA GLU A 191 3.50 -22.87 0.36
C GLU A 191 4.70 -23.12 1.24
N TRP A 192 4.66 -24.22 1.99
CA TRP A 192 5.78 -24.69 2.79
C TRP A 192 6.37 -25.94 2.14
N ASP A 193 7.65 -25.88 1.80
CA ASP A 193 8.44 -27.03 1.38
C ASP A 193 9.05 -27.65 2.67
N GLY A 194 8.35 -28.67 3.22
CA GLY A 194 8.65 -29.36 4.46
C GLY A 194 10.02 -29.97 4.58
#